data_dfeafdbdfc6b061b1d24ae01c0f97729
#
_entry.id   dfeafdbdfc6b061b1d24ae01c0f97729
#
_cell.length_a   1.000
_cell.length_b   1.000
_cell.length_c   1.000
_cell.angle_alpha   90.00
_cell.angle_beta   90.00
_cell.angle_gamma   90.00
#
_symmetry.space_group_name_H-M   'P 1'
#
loop_
_entity.id
_entity.type
_entity.pdbx_description
1 polymer ?
#
loop_
_entity_poly.entity_id
_entity_poly.type
_entity_poly.pdbx_seq_one_letter_code
_entity_poly.pdbx_strand_id
1 'polypeptide(L)'
;MSYRETNISVSLVSSLVVLGYYLFNWLLMYQAEGLVEDKIFRLWIIVIVATIILNILGNILTSIVLSIRHAIKTRSNEEPRFIEDERDKLIELKGVKASYIVFSIGVLLSMLTFVFDRPPLVMFSLIIFFSIMAEILGDIWQLYLYRRGVRYG
;
A
#
# COMPACT_ATOMS: atom_id res chain seq x y z
N MET A 1 -15.74 7.49 11.12
CA MET A 1 -14.38 7.12 10.68
C MET A 1 -13.42 8.13 11.26
N SER A 2 -12.38 7.65 11.95
CA SER A 2 -11.27 8.45 12.42
C SER A 2 -10.47 8.99 11.23
N TYR A 3 -9.70 10.07 11.43
CA TYR A 3 -8.76 10.59 10.42
C TYR A 3 -7.86 9.47 9.86
N ARG A 4 -7.29 8.68 10.76
CA ARG A 4 -6.42 7.55 10.41
C ARG A 4 -7.11 6.48 9.59
N GLU A 5 -8.34 6.08 9.94
CA GLU A 5 -9.11 5.10 9.16
C GLU A 5 -9.36 5.58 7.73
N THR A 6 -9.67 6.86 7.55
CA THR A 6 -9.88 7.44 6.23
C THR A 6 -8.59 7.42 5.42
N ASN A 7 -7.48 7.79 6.03
CA ASN A 7 -6.18 7.81 5.36
C ASN A 7 -5.74 6.40 4.92
N ILE A 8 -5.86 5.40 5.80
CA ILE A 8 -5.55 4.00 5.47
C ILE A 8 -6.48 3.49 4.36
N SER A 9 -7.76 3.87 4.38
CA SER A 9 -8.70 3.48 3.31
C SER A 9 -8.31 4.08 1.95
N VAL A 10 -7.82 5.33 1.93
CA VAL A 10 -7.32 5.98 0.72
C VAL A 10 -6.03 5.29 0.24
N SER A 11 -5.09 5.00 1.13
CA SER A 11 -3.88 4.23 0.82
C SER A 11 -4.23 2.87 0.21
N LEU A 12 -5.14 2.13 0.84
CA LEU A 12 -5.60 0.82 0.35
C LEU A 12 -6.19 0.90 -1.07
N VAL A 13 -7.04 1.88 -1.34
CA VAL A 13 -7.63 2.07 -2.67
C VAL A 13 -6.54 2.41 -3.69
N SER A 14 -5.60 3.28 -3.33
CA SER A 14 -4.47 3.65 -4.19
C SER A 14 -3.61 2.44 -4.53
N SER A 15 -3.27 1.62 -3.55
CA SER A 15 -2.45 0.39 -3.74
C SER A 15 -3.20 -0.65 -4.58
N LEU A 16 -4.53 -0.77 -4.44
CA LEU A 16 -5.34 -1.63 -5.31
C LEU A 16 -5.36 -1.16 -6.77
N VAL A 17 -5.41 0.16 -7.00
CA VAL A 17 -5.32 0.72 -8.36
C VAL A 17 -3.95 0.44 -8.97
N VAL A 18 -2.88 0.63 -8.20
CA VAL A 18 -1.50 0.34 -8.63
C VAL A 18 -1.33 -1.14 -8.94
N LEU A 19 -1.88 -2.03 -8.09
CA LEU A 19 -1.86 -3.47 -8.33
C LEU A 19 -2.58 -3.83 -9.64
N GLY A 20 -3.78 -3.28 -9.85
CA GLY A 20 -4.54 -3.52 -11.08
C GLY A 20 -3.78 -3.06 -12.33
N TYR A 21 -3.18 -1.87 -12.29
CA TYR A 21 -2.33 -1.36 -13.35
C TYR A 21 -1.11 -2.26 -13.61
N TYR A 22 -0.44 -2.69 -12.53
CA TYR A 22 0.70 -3.58 -12.62
C TYR A 22 0.34 -4.92 -13.27
N LEU A 23 -0.70 -5.59 -12.77
CA LEU A 23 -1.14 -6.89 -13.30
C LEU A 23 -1.59 -6.81 -14.76
N PHE A 24 -2.34 -5.76 -15.10
CA PHE A 24 -2.80 -5.54 -16.47
C PHE A 24 -1.62 -5.41 -17.46
N ASN A 25 -0.65 -4.57 -17.16
CA ASN A 25 0.53 -4.39 -18.01
C ASN A 25 1.42 -5.62 -18.04
N TRP A 26 1.57 -6.30 -16.91
CA TRP A 26 2.34 -7.54 -16.82
C TRP A 26 1.72 -8.65 -17.70
N LEU A 27 0.40 -8.82 -17.65
CA LEU A 27 -0.33 -9.79 -18.48
C LEU A 27 -0.20 -9.47 -19.98
N LEU A 28 -0.33 -8.20 -20.36
CA LEU A 28 -0.16 -7.78 -21.75
C LEU A 28 1.25 -8.10 -22.27
N MET A 29 2.29 -7.84 -21.47
CA MET A 29 3.66 -8.17 -21.83
C MET A 29 3.87 -9.66 -21.97
N TYR A 30 3.33 -10.44 -21.03
CA TYR A 30 3.46 -11.89 -21.04
C TYR A 30 2.80 -12.54 -22.27
N GLN A 31 1.66 -12.01 -22.72
CA GLN A 31 0.93 -12.52 -23.89
C GLN A 31 1.57 -12.12 -25.23
N ALA A 32 2.20 -10.95 -25.30
CA ALA A 32 2.69 -10.42 -26.58
C ALA A 32 4.08 -10.95 -26.96
N GLU A 33 5.07 -10.75 -26.13
CA GLU A 33 6.49 -11.00 -26.46
C GLU A 33 7.25 -11.76 -25.37
N GLY A 34 6.57 -12.07 -24.26
CA GLY A 34 7.21 -12.53 -23.04
C GLY A 34 7.78 -11.38 -22.21
N LEU A 35 8.53 -11.72 -21.17
CA LEU A 35 9.10 -10.74 -20.27
C LEU A 35 10.34 -10.08 -20.89
N VAL A 36 10.23 -8.80 -21.25
CA VAL A 36 11.31 -7.99 -21.83
C VAL A 36 11.86 -7.06 -20.73
N GLU A 37 13.17 -7.02 -20.59
CA GLU A 37 13.85 -6.27 -19.51
C GLU A 37 13.44 -4.79 -19.47
N ASP A 38 13.58 -4.07 -20.55
CA ASP A 38 13.26 -2.64 -20.63
C ASP A 38 11.81 -2.33 -20.23
N LYS A 39 10.88 -3.19 -20.64
CA LYS A 39 9.45 -3.00 -20.34
C LYS A 39 9.16 -3.25 -18.85
N ILE A 40 9.81 -4.24 -18.25
CA ILE A 40 9.64 -4.55 -16.82
C ILE A 40 10.25 -3.46 -15.96
N PHE A 41 11.46 -2.98 -16.27
CA PHE A 41 12.10 -1.90 -15.52
C PHE A 41 11.32 -0.59 -15.63
N ARG A 42 10.80 -0.28 -16.81
CA ARG A 42 9.91 0.88 -17.00
C ARG A 42 8.63 0.75 -16.18
N LEU A 43 7.99 -0.44 -16.19
CA LEU A 43 6.80 -0.70 -15.38
C LEU A 43 7.10 -0.53 -13.90
N TRP A 44 8.24 -1.02 -13.41
CA TRP A 44 8.68 -0.88 -12.04
C TRP A 44 8.83 0.59 -11.62
N ILE A 45 9.52 1.41 -12.44
CA ILE A 45 9.67 2.84 -12.17
C ILE A 45 8.31 3.52 -12.10
N ILE A 46 7.41 3.22 -13.05
CA ILE A 46 6.05 3.78 -13.06
C ILE A 46 5.28 3.40 -11.79
N VAL A 47 5.35 2.14 -11.37
CA VAL A 47 4.70 1.65 -10.15
C VAL A 47 5.22 2.38 -8.91
N ILE A 48 6.54 2.51 -8.75
CA ILE A 48 7.13 3.22 -7.61
C ILE A 48 6.69 4.68 -7.59
N VAL A 49 6.83 5.38 -8.71
CA VAL A 49 6.47 6.81 -8.81
C VAL A 49 4.97 6.99 -8.57
N ALA A 50 4.13 6.14 -9.15
CA ALA A 50 2.69 6.18 -8.95
C ALA A 50 2.32 5.95 -7.48
N THR A 51 2.92 4.98 -6.81
CA THR A 51 2.70 4.70 -5.38
C THR A 51 3.06 5.91 -4.53
N ILE A 52 4.21 6.52 -4.76
CA ILE A 52 4.65 7.70 -4.00
C ILE A 52 3.68 8.87 -4.23
N ILE A 53 3.35 9.18 -5.47
CA ILE A 53 2.45 10.29 -5.81
C ILE A 53 1.05 10.06 -5.22
N LEU A 54 0.49 8.88 -5.39
CA LEU A 54 -0.84 8.56 -4.89
C LEU A 54 -0.92 8.60 -3.35
N ASN A 55 0.12 8.13 -2.66
CA ASN A 55 0.18 8.22 -1.20
C ASN A 55 0.30 9.68 -0.72
N ILE A 56 1.13 10.50 -1.35
CA ILE A 56 1.24 11.93 -1.01
C ILE A 56 -0.08 12.66 -1.28
N LEU A 57 -0.66 12.50 -2.47
CA LEU A 57 -1.93 13.13 -2.83
C LEU A 57 -3.07 12.64 -1.94
N GLY A 58 -3.13 11.35 -1.62
CA GLY A 58 -4.10 10.76 -0.73
C GLY A 58 -4.05 11.38 0.67
N ASN A 59 -2.86 11.52 1.23
CA ASN A 59 -2.66 12.19 2.53
C ASN A 59 -3.11 13.66 2.51
N ILE A 60 -2.73 14.41 1.48
CA ILE A 60 -3.12 15.82 1.32
C ILE A 60 -4.64 15.95 1.18
N LEU A 61 -5.27 15.18 0.31
CA LEU A 61 -6.71 15.20 0.10
C LEU A 61 -7.48 14.84 1.36
N THR A 62 -7.03 13.82 2.10
CA THR A 62 -7.64 13.42 3.37
C THR A 62 -7.58 14.55 4.39
N SER A 63 -6.43 15.21 4.51
CA SER A 63 -6.23 16.35 5.41
C SER A 63 -7.15 17.53 5.05
N ILE A 64 -7.25 17.88 3.78
CA ILE A 64 -8.12 18.97 3.29
C ILE A 64 -9.60 18.67 3.56
N VAL A 65 -10.07 17.47 3.17
CA VAL A 65 -11.48 17.07 3.34
C VAL A 65 -11.88 17.08 4.81
N LEU A 66 -11.02 16.62 5.70
CA LEU A 66 -11.31 16.58 7.13
C LEU A 66 -11.24 17.96 7.77
N SER A 67 -10.32 18.83 7.36
CA SER A 67 -10.26 20.23 7.80
C SER A 67 -11.53 20.98 7.40
N ILE A 68 -12.01 20.80 6.17
CA ILE A 68 -13.27 21.40 5.70
C ILE A 68 -14.46 20.88 6.51
N ARG A 69 -14.56 19.57 6.74
CA ARG A 69 -15.62 18.99 7.58
C ARG A 69 -15.60 19.51 9.01
N HIS A 70 -14.40 19.67 9.58
CA HIS A 70 -14.26 20.23 10.92
C HIS A 70 -14.71 21.69 10.99
N ALA A 71 -14.27 22.53 10.05
CA ALA A 71 -14.67 23.93 9.94
C ALA A 71 -16.20 24.11 9.81
N ILE A 72 -16.85 23.29 9.00
CA ILE A 72 -18.30 23.32 8.81
C ILE A 72 -19.04 22.92 10.09
N LYS A 73 -18.55 21.91 10.82
CA LYS A 73 -19.21 21.36 12.02
C LYS A 73 -19.03 22.24 13.26
N THR A 74 -17.86 22.86 13.41
CA THR A 74 -17.50 23.54 14.66
C THR A 74 -17.66 25.07 14.58
N ARG A 75 -17.85 25.66 13.38
CA ARG A 75 -17.84 27.13 13.12
C ARG A 75 -16.63 27.85 13.73
N SER A 76 -15.57 27.12 14.04
CA SER A 76 -14.33 27.61 14.64
C SER A 76 -13.20 27.43 13.64
N ASN A 77 -12.35 28.45 13.54
CA ASN A 77 -11.14 28.43 12.68
C ASN A 77 -9.94 27.78 13.39
N GLU A 78 -10.18 27.05 14.49
CA GLU A 78 -9.10 26.32 15.15
C GLU A 78 -8.69 25.10 14.33
N GLU A 79 -7.40 24.97 14.07
CA GLU A 79 -6.84 23.80 13.40
C GLU A 79 -7.15 22.54 14.22
N PRO A 80 -7.68 21.49 13.61
CA PRO A 80 -7.95 20.25 14.29
C PRO A 80 -6.63 19.66 14.81
N ARG A 81 -6.40 19.69 16.12
CA ARG A 81 -5.28 18.98 16.75
C ARG A 81 -5.56 17.49 16.68
N PHE A 82 -4.95 16.84 15.70
CA PHE A 82 -4.95 15.38 15.62
C PHE A 82 -3.96 14.84 16.67
N ILE A 83 -4.47 14.63 17.89
CA ILE A 83 -3.68 13.98 18.95
C ILE A 83 -3.55 12.51 18.54
N GLU A 84 -2.33 12.13 18.24
CA GLU A 84 -1.98 10.75 17.95
C GLU A 84 -2.04 9.93 19.25
N ASP A 85 -3.04 9.06 19.35
CA ASP A 85 -3.23 8.19 20.52
C ASP A 85 -2.23 7.02 20.49
N GLU A 86 -1.81 6.53 21.65
CA GLU A 86 -0.95 5.34 21.78
C GLU A 86 -1.54 4.13 21.06
N ARG A 87 -2.86 4.02 21.06
CA ARG A 87 -3.59 3.01 20.30
C ARG A 87 -3.31 3.09 18.80
N ASP A 88 -3.32 4.29 18.24
CA ASP A 88 -3.08 4.51 16.80
C ASP A 88 -1.68 4.06 16.40
N LYS A 89 -0.67 4.38 17.25
CA LYS A 89 0.71 3.92 17.03
C LYS A 89 0.85 2.41 17.10
N LEU A 90 0.13 1.75 18.01
CA LEU A 90 0.14 0.29 18.10
C LEU A 90 -0.50 -0.37 16.87
N ILE A 91 -1.57 0.20 16.35
CA ILE A 91 -2.23 -0.31 15.13
C ILE A 91 -1.30 -0.16 13.94
N GLU A 92 -0.68 1.01 13.79
CA GLU A 92 0.30 1.27 12.73
C GLU A 92 1.48 0.29 12.80
N LEU A 93 2.08 0.11 13.98
CA LEU A 93 3.18 -0.83 14.18
C LEU A 93 2.79 -2.27 13.83
N LYS A 94 1.58 -2.71 14.20
CA LYS A 94 1.07 -4.04 13.84
C LYS A 94 0.82 -4.18 12.34
N GLY A 95 0.37 -3.11 11.67
CA GLY A 95 0.23 -3.07 10.21
C GLY A 95 1.58 -3.19 9.50
N VAL A 96 2.56 -2.38 9.89
CA VAL A 96 3.92 -2.43 9.36
C VAL A 96 4.54 -3.82 9.58
N LYS A 97 4.34 -4.42 10.75
CA LYS A 97 4.80 -5.79 11.02
C LYS A 97 4.14 -6.81 10.07
N ALA A 98 2.84 -6.69 9.81
CA ALA A 98 2.14 -7.56 8.87
C ALA A 98 2.70 -7.40 7.44
N SER A 99 2.88 -6.16 6.97
CA SER A 99 3.52 -5.88 5.67
C SER A 99 4.92 -6.49 5.57
N TYR A 100 5.74 -6.32 6.60
CA TYR A 100 7.08 -6.89 6.64
C TYR A 100 7.08 -8.42 6.52
N ILE A 101 6.19 -9.11 7.24
CA ILE A 101 6.07 -10.57 7.17
C ILE A 101 5.67 -11.01 5.76
N VAL A 102 4.65 -10.38 5.18
CA VAL A 102 4.17 -10.70 3.83
C VAL A 102 5.27 -10.46 2.79
N PHE A 103 5.95 -9.33 2.88
CA PHE A 103 7.05 -9.02 1.97
C PHE A 103 8.21 -10.01 2.10
N SER A 104 8.61 -10.35 3.32
CA SER A 104 9.69 -11.32 3.57
C SER A 104 9.37 -12.69 2.99
N ILE A 105 8.14 -13.18 3.19
CA ILE A 105 7.68 -14.44 2.58
C ILE A 105 7.67 -14.31 1.06
N GLY A 106 7.18 -13.19 0.53
CA GLY A 106 7.13 -12.91 -0.90
C GLY A 106 8.51 -12.91 -1.55
N VAL A 107 9.51 -12.32 -0.90
CA VAL A 107 10.92 -12.35 -1.37
C VAL A 107 11.44 -13.79 -1.42
N LEU A 108 11.22 -14.58 -0.37
CA LEU A 108 11.64 -15.99 -0.35
C LEU A 108 10.99 -16.80 -1.47
N LEU A 109 9.67 -16.64 -1.67
CA LEU A 109 8.94 -17.29 -2.75
C LEU A 109 9.44 -16.84 -4.13
N SER A 110 9.78 -15.56 -4.28
CA SER A 110 10.34 -15.04 -5.53
C SER A 110 11.72 -15.62 -5.81
N MET A 111 12.56 -15.78 -4.79
CA MET A 111 13.88 -16.41 -4.92
C MET A 111 13.79 -17.89 -5.29
N LEU A 112 12.75 -18.60 -4.84
CA LEU A 112 12.55 -20.00 -5.21
C LEU A 112 12.36 -20.19 -6.72
N THR A 113 11.85 -19.19 -7.44
CA THR A 113 11.72 -19.28 -8.91
C THR A 113 13.06 -19.47 -9.59
N PHE A 114 14.13 -18.96 -9.00
CA PHE A 114 15.48 -19.13 -9.50
C PHE A 114 15.97 -20.59 -9.38
N VAL A 115 15.54 -21.29 -8.31
CA VAL A 115 15.84 -22.71 -8.10
C VAL A 115 15.14 -23.59 -9.15
N PHE A 116 14.02 -23.10 -9.70
CA PHE A 116 13.28 -23.80 -10.77
C PHE A 116 13.68 -23.34 -12.19
N ASP A 117 14.89 -22.83 -12.36
CA ASP A 117 15.45 -22.37 -13.64
C ASP A 117 14.55 -21.36 -14.40
N ARG A 118 13.81 -20.53 -13.68
CA ARG A 118 13.01 -19.45 -14.28
C ARG A 118 13.89 -18.22 -14.54
N PRO A 119 13.60 -17.47 -15.63
CA PRO A 119 14.36 -16.25 -15.91
C PRO A 119 14.39 -15.27 -14.72
N PRO A 120 15.50 -14.57 -14.46
CA PRO A 120 15.61 -13.59 -13.37
C PRO A 120 14.52 -12.52 -13.38
N LEU A 121 14.00 -12.19 -14.57
CA LEU A 121 12.89 -11.24 -14.72
C LEU A 121 11.59 -11.70 -14.05
N VAL A 122 11.36 -13.02 -13.95
CA VAL A 122 10.20 -13.57 -13.23
C VAL A 122 10.36 -13.29 -11.73
N MET A 123 11.54 -13.57 -11.18
CA MET A 123 11.85 -13.26 -9.78
C MET A 123 11.64 -11.77 -9.48
N PHE A 124 12.20 -10.89 -10.32
CA PHE A 124 12.07 -9.45 -10.18
C PHE A 124 10.61 -8.99 -10.24
N SER A 125 9.83 -9.52 -11.19
CA SER A 125 8.40 -9.22 -11.29
C SER A 125 7.62 -9.67 -10.06
N LEU A 126 7.93 -10.84 -9.50
CA LEU A 126 7.29 -11.32 -8.27
C LEU A 126 7.63 -10.47 -7.06
N ILE A 127 8.85 -9.98 -6.94
CA ILE A 127 9.25 -9.07 -5.85
C ILE A 127 8.41 -7.79 -5.91
N ILE A 128 8.21 -7.22 -7.09
CA ILE A 128 7.34 -6.04 -7.27
C ILE A 128 5.90 -6.38 -6.86
N PHE A 129 5.37 -7.49 -7.33
CA PHE A 129 4.02 -7.94 -6.96
C PHE A 129 3.86 -8.08 -5.45
N PHE A 130 4.78 -8.78 -4.78
CA PHE A 130 4.71 -8.97 -3.33
C PHE A 130 4.93 -7.68 -2.54
N SER A 131 5.66 -6.70 -3.05
CA SER A 131 5.80 -5.40 -2.41
C SER A 131 4.46 -4.66 -2.35
N ILE A 132 3.71 -4.64 -3.45
CA ILE A 132 2.37 -4.04 -3.50
C ILE A 132 1.39 -4.82 -2.61
N MET A 133 1.42 -6.15 -2.68
CA MET A 133 0.58 -7.01 -1.84
C MET A 133 0.85 -6.83 -0.35
N ALA A 134 2.10 -6.62 0.04
CA ALA A 134 2.48 -6.37 1.42
C ALA A 134 1.86 -5.07 1.95
N GLU A 135 1.87 -4.01 1.16
CA GLU A 135 1.22 -2.73 1.50
C GLU A 135 -0.29 -2.92 1.67
N ILE A 136 -0.95 -3.55 0.71
CA ILE A 136 -2.39 -3.84 0.76
C ILE A 136 -2.77 -4.64 2.01
N LEU A 137 -2.04 -5.71 2.30
CA LEU A 137 -2.34 -6.57 3.47
C LEU A 137 -2.05 -5.87 4.78
N GLY A 138 -1.04 -4.99 4.84
CA GLY A 138 -0.77 -4.13 5.97
C GLY A 138 -1.91 -3.17 6.26
N ASP A 139 -2.43 -2.51 5.22
CA ASP A 139 -3.56 -1.58 5.33
C ASP A 139 -4.85 -2.31 5.75
N ILE A 140 -5.13 -3.47 5.15
CA ILE A 140 -6.27 -4.31 5.55
C ILE A 140 -6.16 -4.70 7.02
N TRP A 141 -4.97 -5.09 7.48
CA TRP A 141 -4.73 -5.46 8.86
C TRP A 141 -4.96 -4.29 9.82
N GLN A 142 -4.49 -3.09 9.46
CA GLN A 142 -4.75 -1.88 10.24
C GLN A 142 -6.25 -1.59 10.33
N LEU A 143 -6.99 -1.59 9.21
CA LEU A 143 -8.44 -1.38 9.20
C LEU A 143 -9.19 -2.41 10.03
N TYR A 144 -8.76 -3.67 9.99
CA TYR A 144 -9.33 -4.71 10.82
C TYR A 144 -9.15 -4.44 12.32
N LEU A 145 -7.95 -4.00 12.72
CA LEU A 145 -7.64 -3.64 14.11
C LEU A 145 -8.42 -2.40 14.58
N TYR A 146 -8.66 -1.43 13.72
CA TYR A 146 -9.52 -0.28 14.03
C TYR A 146 -10.95 -0.71 14.34
N ARG A 147 -11.48 -1.67 13.61
CA ARG A 147 -12.86 -2.15 13.80
C ARG A 147 -13.04 -3.09 15.00
N ARG A 148 -12.10 -3.98 15.26
CA ARG A 148 -12.20 -4.97 16.36
C ARG A 148 -11.60 -4.52 17.68
N GLY A 149 -10.80 -3.47 17.69
CA GLY A 149 -10.02 -3.05 18.84
C GLY A 149 -8.71 -3.84 18.98
N VAL A 150 -7.71 -3.21 19.59
CA VAL A 150 -6.43 -3.87 19.89
C VAL A 150 -6.54 -4.55 21.24
N ARG A 151 -6.36 -5.86 21.29
CA ARG A 151 -6.10 -6.52 22.58
C ARG A 151 -4.68 -6.19 23.00
N TYR A 152 -4.55 -5.51 24.14
CA TYR A 152 -3.29 -5.38 24.85
C TYR A 152 -2.99 -6.77 25.45
N GLY A 153 -2.05 -7.49 24.85
CA GLY A 153 -1.51 -8.74 25.34
C GLY A 153 -0.03 -8.60 25.54
#